data_955ec041bd387bfddb75d41b5d702480
#
_entry.id   955ec041bd387bfddb75d41b5d702480
#
_cell.length_a   1.000
_cell.length_b   1.000
_cell.length_c   1.000
_cell.angle_alpha   90.00
_cell.angle_beta   90.00
_cell.angle_gamma   90.00
#
_symmetry.space_group_name_H-M   'P 1'
#
loop_
_entity.id
_entity.type
_entity.pdbx_description
1 polymer ?
#
loop_
_entity_poly.entity_id
_entity_poly.type
_entity_poly.pdbx_seq_one_letter_code
_entity_poly.pdbx_strand_id
1 'polypeptide(L)'
;MAFNFMPKEVKFFDYLNLQAENIVKAADCFKAAVKQGLFDEETVRKIKDFEHEGDTLSHEIVDMLNRTFITPIDREDIYALANTLDDILDMINSMANRIKLYKLNANEDYMVQFADTINQSAQALANAVKHMHDTKRAPRAGPLHRGQRA
;
A
#
# COMPACT_ATOMS: atom_id res chain seq x y z
N MET A 1 -6.73 34.75 3.81
CA MET A 1 -5.95 33.55 3.43
C MET A 1 -5.71 32.73 4.69
N ALA A 2 -6.43 31.65 4.87
CA ALA A 2 -6.17 30.73 5.98
C ALA A 2 -4.92 29.91 5.62
N PHE A 3 -3.80 30.19 6.26
CA PHE A 3 -2.62 29.32 6.25
C PHE A 3 -3.01 28.02 6.97
N ASN A 4 -3.24 26.98 6.21
CA ASN A 4 -3.56 25.65 6.75
C ASN A 4 -2.27 25.07 7.33
N PHE A 5 -1.98 25.40 8.61
CA PHE A 5 -0.90 24.83 9.38
C PHE A 5 -1.28 23.42 9.84
N MET A 6 -1.44 22.47 8.89
CA MET A 6 -1.40 21.07 9.29
C MET A 6 0.03 20.71 9.69
N PRO A 7 0.25 20.12 10.89
CA PRO A 7 1.58 19.68 11.28
C PRO A 7 2.15 18.76 10.21
N LYS A 8 3.41 18.98 9.80
CA LYS A 8 4.08 18.16 8.77
C LYS A 8 4.07 16.66 9.09
N GLU A 9 4.01 16.31 10.38
CA GLU A 9 3.90 14.93 10.85
C GLU A 9 2.64 14.22 10.38
N VAL A 10 1.50 14.91 10.37
CA VAL A 10 0.21 14.36 9.93
C VAL A 10 0.24 14.02 8.45
N LYS A 11 0.90 14.83 7.63
CA LYS A 11 0.97 14.63 6.18
C LYS A 11 1.66 13.32 5.76
N PHE A 12 2.72 12.88 6.44
CA PHE A 12 3.35 11.60 6.13
C PHE A 12 2.38 10.43 6.29
N PHE A 13 1.66 10.40 7.41
CA PHE A 13 0.68 9.35 7.66
C PHE A 13 -0.51 9.42 6.69
N ASP A 14 -0.94 10.63 6.32
CA ASP A 14 -2.01 10.81 5.33
C ASP A 14 -1.61 10.25 3.96
N TYR A 15 -0.40 10.54 3.49
CA TYR A 15 0.09 10.01 2.22
C TYR A 15 0.28 8.48 2.25
N LEU A 16 0.81 7.94 3.34
CA LEU A 16 0.94 6.49 3.52
C LEU A 16 -0.44 5.80 3.55
N ASN A 17 -1.43 6.42 4.20
CA ASN A 17 -2.81 5.91 4.20
C ASN A 17 -3.42 5.94 2.80
N LEU A 18 -3.27 7.05 2.05
CA LEU A 18 -3.75 7.15 0.68
C LEU A 18 -3.11 6.07 -0.21
N GLN A 19 -1.82 5.82 -0.04
CA GLN A 19 -1.09 4.77 -0.76
C GLN A 19 -1.68 3.39 -0.44
N ALA A 20 -1.90 3.08 0.85
CA ALA A 20 -2.47 1.81 1.27
C ALA A 20 -3.93 1.64 0.78
N GLU A 21 -4.73 2.69 0.82
CA GLU A 21 -6.09 2.68 0.25
C GLU A 21 -6.08 2.44 -1.27
N ASN A 22 -5.10 3.01 -1.97
CA ASN A 22 -4.94 2.81 -3.40
C ASN A 22 -4.60 1.35 -3.74
N ILE A 23 -3.77 0.68 -2.91
CA ILE A 23 -3.51 -0.75 -3.02
C ILE A 23 -4.81 -1.56 -2.87
N VAL A 24 -5.68 -1.20 -1.91
CA VAL A 24 -6.98 -1.88 -1.73
C VAL A 24 -7.84 -1.75 -2.99
N LYS A 25 -7.93 -0.55 -3.57
CA LYS A 25 -8.70 -0.31 -4.81
C LYS A 25 -8.17 -1.15 -5.98
N ALA A 26 -6.85 -1.21 -6.13
CA ALA A 26 -6.21 -2.03 -7.16
C ALA A 26 -6.49 -3.54 -6.95
N ALA A 27 -6.39 -4.00 -5.70
CA ALA A 27 -6.68 -5.40 -5.34
C ALA A 27 -8.16 -5.75 -5.52
N ASP A 28 -9.09 -4.85 -5.21
CA ASP A 28 -10.53 -5.01 -5.47
C ASP A 28 -10.81 -5.14 -6.97
N CYS A 29 -10.20 -4.26 -7.77
CA CYS A 29 -10.33 -4.29 -9.23
C CYS A 29 -9.77 -5.60 -9.82
N PHE A 30 -8.59 -6.02 -9.35
CA PHE A 30 -7.97 -7.29 -9.76
C PHE A 30 -8.85 -8.50 -9.40
N LYS A 31 -9.33 -8.56 -8.17
CA LYS A 31 -10.22 -9.63 -7.70
C LYS A 31 -11.52 -9.70 -8.50
N ALA A 32 -12.14 -8.57 -8.81
CA ALA A 32 -13.35 -8.51 -9.63
C ALA A 32 -13.07 -9.03 -11.05
N ALA A 33 -11.94 -8.66 -11.66
CA ALA A 33 -11.53 -9.13 -12.96
C ALA A 33 -11.28 -10.65 -13.00
N VAL A 34 -10.61 -11.18 -11.97
CA VAL A 34 -10.39 -12.62 -11.83
C VAL A 34 -11.72 -13.38 -11.75
N LYS A 35 -12.66 -12.94 -10.92
CA LYS A 35 -13.99 -13.58 -10.77
C LYS A 35 -14.83 -13.56 -12.05
N GLN A 36 -14.67 -12.51 -12.84
CA GLN A 36 -15.35 -12.39 -14.14
C GLN A 36 -14.61 -13.12 -15.27
N GLY A 37 -13.36 -13.53 -15.03
CA GLY A 37 -12.47 -14.07 -16.06
C GLY A 37 -12.10 -13.05 -17.14
N LEU A 38 -12.21 -11.75 -16.85
CA LEU A 38 -12.10 -10.67 -17.81
C LEU A 38 -10.97 -9.69 -17.44
N PHE A 39 -9.90 -9.73 -18.24
CA PHE A 39 -8.80 -8.76 -18.21
C PHE A 39 -8.74 -8.04 -19.56
N ASP A 40 -9.76 -7.23 -19.83
CA ASP A 40 -9.81 -6.40 -21.03
C ASP A 40 -8.93 -5.14 -20.90
N GLU A 41 -8.91 -4.33 -21.97
CA GLU A 41 -8.13 -3.08 -22.01
C GLU A 41 -8.56 -2.10 -20.92
N GLU A 42 -9.85 -2.00 -20.65
CA GLU A 42 -10.38 -1.08 -19.64
C GLU A 42 -9.97 -1.49 -18.23
N THR A 43 -10.07 -2.77 -17.89
CA THR A 43 -9.65 -3.31 -16.60
C THR A 43 -8.15 -3.09 -16.34
N VAL A 44 -7.33 -3.43 -17.32
CA VAL A 44 -5.86 -3.26 -17.19
C VAL A 44 -5.48 -1.80 -17.08
N ARG A 45 -6.13 -0.92 -17.85
CA ARG A 45 -5.91 0.54 -17.75
C ARG A 45 -6.30 1.06 -16.37
N LYS A 46 -7.43 0.63 -15.83
CA LYS A 46 -7.88 1.05 -14.49
C LYS A 46 -6.89 0.64 -13.39
N ILE A 47 -6.36 -0.57 -13.46
CA ILE A 47 -5.32 -1.03 -12.52
C ILE A 47 -4.04 -0.19 -12.69
N LYS A 48 -3.66 0.13 -13.92
CA LYS A 48 -2.53 1.00 -14.22
C LYS A 48 -2.73 2.44 -13.70
N ASP A 49 -3.95 2.95 -13.73
CA ASP A 49 -4.26 4.27 -13.18
C ASP A 49 -4.02 4.30 -11.66
N PHE A 50 -4.34 3.22 -10.94
CA PHE A 50 -4.02 3.09 -9.51
C PHE A 50 -2.52 3.02 -9.25
N GLU A 51 -1.76 2.32 -10.10
CA GLU A 51 -0.30 2.27 -10.01
C GLU A 51 0.31 3.66 -10.23
N HIS A 52 -0.10 4.41 -11.25
CA HIS A 52 0.36 5.78 -11.47
C HIS A 52 0.01 6.75 -10.32
N GLU A 53 -1.18 6.60 -9.72
CA GLU A 53 -1.53 7.36 -8.52
C GLU A 53 -0.59 7.00 -7.37
N GLY A 54 -0.28 5.71 -7.20
CA GLY A 54 0.66 5.22 -6.19
C GLY A 54 2.07 5.74 -6.37
N ASP A 55 2.60 5.70 -7.59
CA ASP A 55 3.90 6.25 -7.93
C ASP A 55 3.98 7.76 -7.58
N THR A 56 2.93 8.50 -7.91
CA THR A 56 2.84 9.92 -7.55
C THR A 56 2.88 10.12 -6.03
N LEU A 57 2.14 9.33 -5.26
CA LEU A 57 2.13 9.40 -3.80
C LEU A 57 3.50 9.05 -3.19
N SER A 58 4.18 8.05 -3.73
CA SER A 58 5.52 7.66 -3.32
C SER A 58 6.53 8.78 -3.56
N HIS A 59 6.50 9.43 -4.71
CA HIS A 59 7.31 10.59 -5.01
C HIS A 59 7.04 11.76 -4.05
N GLU A 60 5.79 12.05 -3.74
CA GLU A 60 5.42 13.11 -2.78
C GLU A 60 5.96 12.81 -1.37
N ILE A 61 5.93 11.54 -0.93
CA ILE A 61 6.52 11.14 0.36
C ILE A 61 8.03 11.38 0.37
N VAL A 62 8.74 10.98 -0.69
CA VAL A 62 10.19 11.17 -0.82
C VAL A 62 10.54 12.65 -0.86
N ASP A 63 9.82 13.43 -1.63
CA ASP A 63 10.02 14.89 -1.69
C ASP A 63 9.77 15.57 -0.34
N MET A 64 8.77 15.13 0.39
CA MET A 64 8.48 15.62 1.73
C MET A 64 9.60 15.23 2.72
N LEU A 65 10.14 14.00 2.62
CA LEU A 65 11.31 13.58 3.40
C LEU A 65 12.50 14.50 3.14
N ASN A 66 12.77 14.86 1.89
CA ASN A 66 13.89 15.74 1.52
C ASN A 66 13.76 17.17 2.04
N ARG A 67 12.53 17.63 2.27
CA ARG A 67 12.22 19.01 2.76
C ARG A 67 11.95 19.08 4.26
N THR A 68 11.94 17.94 4.97
CA THR A 68 11.57 17.87 6.38
C THR A 68 12.76 17.45 7.22
N PHE A 69 13.14 18.27 8.20
CA PHE A 69 14.27 17.98 9.06
C PHE A 69 13.92 16.98 10.17
N ILE A 70 12.74 17.13 10.78
CA ILE A 70 12.24 16.25 11.84
C ILE A 70 11.06 15.44 11.28
N THR A 71 11.17 14.12 11.31
CA THR A 71 10.14 13.18 10.85
C THR A 71 9.45 12.47 12.03
N PRO A 72 8.18 12.04 11.86
CA PRO A 72 7.39 11.44 12.95
C PRO A 72 7.94 10.09 13.43
N ILE A 73 8.53 9.31 12.55
CA ILE A 73 9.25 8.06 12.79
C ILE A 73 10.56 8.14 12.02
N ASP A 74 11.38 7.10 12.12
CA ASP A 74 12.67 7.07 11.42
C ASP A 74 12.46 7.34 9.91
N ARG A 75 13.30 8.22 9.37
CA ARG A 75 13.26 8.60 7.95
C ARG A 75 13.43 7.42 7.01
N GLU A 76 14.33 6.51 7.35
CA GLU A 76 14.62 5.33 6.55
C GLU A 76 13.42 4.37 6.55
N ASP A 77 12.70 4.28 7.66
CA ASP A 77 11.48 3.46 7.77
C ASP A 77 10.35 4.04 6.93
N ILE A 78 10.16 5.36 6.91
CA ILE A 78 9.15 6.00 6.04
C ILE A 78 9.48 5.74 4.57
N TYR A 79 10.75 5.91 4.19
CA TYR A 79 11.20 5.67 2.82
C TYR A 79 11.00 4.21 2.40
N ALA A 80 11.43 3.27 3.26
CA ALA A 80 11.27 1.84 3.00
C ALA A 80 9.79 1.43 2.87
N LEU A 81 8.93 1.97 3.74
CA LEU A 81 7.50 1.69 3.70
C LEU A 81 6.86 2.24 2.42
N ALA A 82 7.15 3.49 2.04
CA ALA A 82 6.63 4.10 0.82
C ALA A 82 7.01 3.28 -0.42
N ASN A 83 8.27 2.86 -0.54
CA ASN A 83 8.73 2.03 -1.65
C ASN A 83 8.08 0.64 -1.64
N THR A 84 7.93 0.02 -0.47
CA THR A 84 7.28 -1.30 -0.38
C THR A 84 5.80 -1.24 -0.77
N LEU A 85 5.09 -0.18 -0.41
CA LEU A 85 3.70 0.03 -0.83
C LEU A 85 3.60 0.21 -2.34
N ASP A 86 4.54 0.92 -2.94
CA ASP A 86 4.65 1.12 -4.38
C ASP A 86 4.92 -0.21 -5.12
N ASP A 87 5.87 -1.01 -4.65
CA ASP A 87 6.18 -2.33 -5.19
C ASP A 87 4.94 -3.25 -5.24
N ILE A 88 4.03 -3.14 -4.27
CA ILE A 88 2.78 -3.92 -4.25
C ILE A 88 1.87 -3.53 -5.41
N LEU A 89 1.71 -2.24 -5.69
CA LEU A 89 0.93 -1.74 -6.83
C LEU A 89 1.53 -2.17 -8.15
N ASP A 90 2.85 -2.06 -8.28
CA ASP A 90 3.60 -2.53 -9.45
C ASP A 90 3.37 -4.02 -9.71
N MET A 91 3.39 -4.84 -8.67
CA MET A 91 3.13 -6.28 -8.79
C MET A 91 1.70 -6.57 -9.25
N ILE A 92 0.70 -5.90 -8.70
CA ILE A 92 -0.72 -6.08 -9.10
C ILE A 92 -0.88 -5.66 -10.57
N ASN A 93 -0.32 -4.52 -10.97
CA ASN A 93 -0.35 -4.05 -12.36
C ASN A 93 0.37 -5.02 -13.30
N SER A 94 1.55 -5.51 -12.93
CA SER A 94 2.31 -6.49 -13.71
C SER A 94 1.55 -7.80 -13.90
N MET A 95 0.88 -8.29 -12.86
CA MET A 95 0.04 -9.50 -12.95
C MET A 95 -1.13 -9.31 -13.90
N ALA A 96 -1.86 -8.20 -13.80
CA ALA A 96 -2.99 -7.89 -14.69
C ALA A 96 -2.56 -7.84 -16.17
N ASN A 97 -1.43 -7.17 -16.44
CA ASN A 97 -0.86 -7.10 -17.79
C ASN A 97 -0.46 -8.49 -18.33
N ARG A 98 0.15 -9.34 -17.51
CA ARG A 98 0.57 -10.69 -17.92
C ARG A 98 -0.63 -11.59 -18.18
N ILE A 99 -1.67 -11.55 -17.34
CA ILE A 99 -2.91 -12.31 -17.57
C ILE A 99 -3.52 -11.94 -18.92
N LYS A 100 -3.62 -10.63 -19.21
CA LYS A 100 -4.11 -10.13 -20.50
C LYS A 100 -3.23 -10.56 -21.67
N LEU A 101 -1.91 -10.31 -21.57
CA LEU A 101 -0.95 -10.56 -22.64
C LEU A 101 -0.90 -12.03 -23.04
N TYR A 102 -0.88 -12.93 -22.05
CA TYR A 102 -0.80 -14.37 -22.27
C TYR A 102 -2.16 -15.03 -22.40
N LYS A 103 -3.25 -14.25 -22.34
CA LYS A 103 -4.64 -14.74 -22.43
C LYS A 103 -4.90 -15.90 -21.46
N LEU A 104 -4.41 -15.74 -20.23
CA LEU A 104 -4.56 -16.77 -19.21
C LEU A 104 -6.02 -16.89 -18.79
N ASN A 105 -6.45 -18.13 -18.49
CA ASN A 105 -7.76 -18.37 -17.90
C ASN A 105 -7.72 -17.92 -16.42
N ALA A 106 -8.30 -16.75 -16.14
CA ALA A 106 -8.21 -16.12 -14.83
C ALA A 106 -9.28 -16.59 -13.84
N ASN A 107 -10.36 -17.27 -14.30
CA ASN A 107 -11.46 -17.69 -13.44
C ASN A 107 -11.31 -19.13 -12.88
N GLU A 108 -10.12 -19.70 -12.96
CA GLU A 108 -9.80 -20.98 -12.30
C GLU A 108 -9.84 -20.82 -10.77
N ASP A 109 -10.30 -21.84 -10.07
CA ASP A 109 -10.51 -21.79 -8.62
C ASP A 109 -9.28 -21.32 -7.83
N TYR A 110 -8.08 -21.77 -8.22
CA TYR A 110 -6.83 -21.33 -7.57
C TYR A 110 -6.53 -19.85 -7.81
N MET A 111 -6.88 -19.30 -8.98
CA MET A 111 -6.72 -17.87 -9.26
C MET A 111 -7.69 -17.02 -8.46
N VAL A 112 -8.93 -17.51 -8.28
CA VAL A 112 -9.93 -16.85 -7.44
C VAL A 112 -9.46 -16.81 -5.99
N GLN A 113 -8.97 -17.94 -5.44
CA GLN A 113 -8.42 -17.99 -4.09
C GLN A 113 -7.19 -17.08 -3.92
N PHE A 114 -6.32 -17.04 -4.91
CA PHE A 114 -5.15 -16.15 -4.92
C PHE A 114 -5.56 -14.67 -4.90
N ALA A 115 -6.50 -14.27 -5.75
CA ALA A 115 -7.02 -12.91 -5.79
C ALA A 115 -7.74 -12.51 -4.48
N ASP A 116 -8.48 -13.44 -3.87
CA ASP A 116 -9.09 -13.24 -2.56
C ASP A 116 -8.03 -13.03 -1.47
N THR A 117 -6.94 -13.78 -1.51
CA THR A 117 -5.82 -13.65 -0.56
C THR A 117 -5.11 -12.31 -0.71
N ILE A 118 -4.82 -11.87 -1.95
CA ILE A 118 -4.24 -10.55 -2.22
C ILE A 118 -5.14 -9.46 -1.66
N ASN A 119 -6.44 -9.54 -1.91
CA ASN A 119 -7.41 -8.55 -1.45
C ASN A 119 -7.49 -8.47 0.08
N GLN A 120 -7.56 -9.62 0.76
CA GLN A 120 -7.54 -9.67 2.23
C GLN A 120 -6.24 -9.12 2.81
N SER A 121 -5.10 -9.44 2.19
CA SER A 121 -3.79 -8.91 2.59
C SER A 121 -3.71 -7.39 2.41
N ALA A 122 -4.24 -6.85 1.30
CA ALA A 122 -4.30 -5.42 1.06
C ALA A 122 -5.15 -4.69 2.11
N GLN A 123 -6.30 -5.25 2.47
CA GLN A 123 -7.16 -4.70 3.52
C GLN A 123 -6.48 -4.73 4.90
N ALA A 124 -5.82 -5.83 5.25
CA ALA A 124 -5.07 -5.96 6.50
C ALA A 124 -3.91 -4.94 6.55
N LEU A 125 -3.19 -4.76 5.44
CA LEU A 125 -2.13 -3.78 5.30
C LEU A 125 -2.66 -2.35 5.48
N ALA A 126 -3.74 -1.98 4.80
CA ALA A 126 -4.35 -0.65 4.92
C ALA A 126 -4.80 -0.38 6.37
N ASN A 127 -5.36 -1.38 7.03
CA ASN A 127 -5.73 -1.28 8.44
C ASN A 127 -4.51 -1.09 9.34
N ALA A 128 -3.41 -1.80 9.10
CA ALA A 128 -2.17 -1.65 9.84
C ALA A 128 -1.56 -0.24 9.65
N VAL A 129 -1.48 0.26 8.42
CA VAL A 129 -0.97 1.60 8.11
C VAL A 129 -1.81 2.68 8.78
N LYS A 130 -3.14 2.55 8.77
CA LYS A 130 -4.06 3.47 9.43
C LYS A 130 -3.81 3.60 10.93
N HIS A 131 -3.43 2.51 11.60
CA HIS A 131 -3.16 2.49 13.03
C HIS A 131 -1.71 2.86 13.40
N MET A 132 -0.82 3.06 12.45
CA MET A 132 0.56 3.46 12.74
C MET A 132 0.65 4.80 13.48
N HIS A 133 -0.24 5.73 13.20
CA HIS A 133 -0.30 7.00 13.91
C HIS A 133 -0.62 6.84 15.41
N ASP A 134 -1.42 5.84 15.76
CA ASP A 134 -1.87 5.62 17.14
C ASP A 134 -0.79 4.96 18.01
N THR A 135 0.15 4.21 17.41
CA THR A 135 1.24 3.53 18.14
C THR A 135 2.24 4.48 18.77
N LYS A 136 2.33 5.73 18.31
CA LYS A 136 3.11 6.80 18.97
C LYS A 136 2.58 7.14 20.38
N ARG A 137 1.32 6.84 20.68
CA ARG A 137 0.70 7.07 22.00
C ARG A 137 0.83 5.88 22.96
N ALA A 138 1.25 4.71 22.45
CA ALA A 138 1.51 3.56 23.31
C ALA A 138 2.85 3.74 24.04
N PRO A 139 2.92 3.55 25.38
CA PRO A 139 4.20 3.54 26.07
C PRO A 139 5.08 2.45 25.46
N ARG A 140 6.35 2.79 25.17
CA ARG A 140 7.33 1.82 24.66
C ARG A 140 7.29 0.61 25.58
N ALA A 141 6.95 -0.56 25.03
CA ALA A 141 7.10 -1.81 25.76
C ALA A 141 8.56 -1.88 26.24
N GLY A 142 8.76 -1.96 27.55
CA GLY A 142 10.08 -2.07 28.14
C GLY A 142 10.81 -3.30 27.60
N PRO A 143 12.14 -3.35 27.69
CA PRO A 143 12.93 -4.45 27.16
C PRO A 143 12.42 -5.77 27.71
N LEU A 144 12.12 -6.71 26.80
CA LEU A 144 11.79 -8.08 27.17
C LEU A 144 12.91 -8.63 28.04
N HIS A 145 12.63 -8.81 29.32
CA HIS A 145 13.53 -9.54 30.22
C HIS A 145 13.76 -10.94 29.62
N ARG A 146 14.94 -11.15 29.04
CA ARG A 146 15.44 -12.50 28.76
C ARG A 146 15.53 -13.20 30.10
N GLY A 147 14.60 -14.12 30.35
CA GLY A 147 14.64 -15.00 31.50
C GLY A 147 15.98 -15.72 31.55
N GLN A 148 16.72 -15.49 32.61
CA GLN A 148 17.87 -16.30 32.97
C GLN A 148 17.38 -17.74 33.12
N ARG A 149 17.86 -18.61 32.27
CA ARG A 149 17.83 -20.05 32.54
C ARG A 149 18.93 -20.34 33.53
N ALA A 150 18.53 -20.73 34.73
CA ALA A 150 19.38 -21.46 35.68
C ALA A 150 19.58 -22.87 35.19
#